data_684b764cab99097cbe6c5ab97176c993
#
_entry.id   684b764cab99097cbe6c5ab97176c993
#
_cell.length_a   1.000
_cell.length_b   1.000
_cell.length_c   1.000
_cell.angle_alpha   90.00
_cell.angle_beta   90.00
_cell.angle_gamma   90.00
#
_symmetry.space_group_name_H-M   'P 1'
#
loop_
_entity.id
_entity.type
_entity.pdbx_description
1 polymer ?
#
loop_
_entity_poly.entity_id
_entity_poly.type
_entity_poly.pdbx_seq_one_letter_code
_entity_poly.pdbx_strand_id
1 'polypeptide(L)'
;MEINYRNKKHYKTAKYPMRQSKFWTWVIWGLSRTMLIGKKYTLETFDMDGLEPPYIIFSNHQAFIDFELAAMVTTPHPVNNVVNIDGYHMMPWLLTWIGSICTRKFTNDIHLVKSIRRVTQNGDVLCMYPEARYTPIGTTSFLPDSLGRLVKMNKVPLVVVTHHGNYLYSPFWAYKNKRKVPFHTVFRQVLTAQQVAELSADGINDVIRKAMEYDEYRYQLENNILITESNRAEGLQKVLYQCPHCGTEFQMGTSGAEIFCNHCGKRWYMEENGQLKATEGETEFPHIPDWFEWERAQVRKQIEEGTYRYDDEVDIYSFPRCYRFIPLGRARVRHDATVGFTIDGHYRGEDYHIHRPPKGMNSLHVEYDFHRFRKENCFDISTENDSFYCYPTNPDIITKLAFATEEIYKIHTGK
;
A
#
# COMPACT_ATOMS: atom_id res chain seq x y z
N MET A 1 2.13 -1.65 27.10
CA MET A 1 2.98 -0.65 27.82
C MET A 1 3.70 0.17 26.78
N GLU A 2 3.72 1.52 26.88
CA GLU A 2 4.51 2.35 25.95
C GLU A 2 6.00 2.17 26.25
N ILE A 3 6.79 1.88 25.22
CA ILE A 3 8.23 1.75 25.36
C ILE A 3 8.85 3.11 25.69
N ASN A 4 9.60 3.19 26.77
CA ASN A 4 10.23 4.43 27.21
C ASN A 4 11.52 4.72 26.41
N TYR A 5 11.41 5.59 25.41
CA TYR A 5 12.52 6.02 24.56
C TYR A 5 13.28 7.21 25.15
N ARG A 6 13.77 7.12 26.39
CA ARG A 6 14.50 8.19 27.06
C ARG A 6 15.48 8.91 26.12
N ASN A 7 15.39 10.24 26.06
CA ASN A 7 16.30 11.12 25.31
C ASN A 7 16.24 11.05 23.77
N LYS A 8 15.13 10.58 23.15
CA LYS A 8 14.97 10.70 21.70
C LYS A 8 14.21 11.97 21.34
N LYS A 9 14.75 12.70 20.35
CA LYS A 9 14.10 13.92 19.84
C LYS A 9 12.94 13.54 18.92
N HIS A 10 11.72 13.81 19.38
CA HIS A 10 10.52 13.65 18.58
C HIS A 10 10.27 14.92 17.73
N TYR A 11 9.86 14.73 16.47
CA TYR A 11 9.34 15.85 15.69
C TYR A 11 7.87 16.08 16.02
N LYS A 12 7.46 17.36 15.88
CA LYS A 12 6.07 17.75 16.09
C LYS A 12 5.32 17.63 14.77
N THR A 13 4.14 17.02 14.80
CA THR A 13 3.15 17.12 13.74
C THR A 13 2.20 18.26 14.07
N ALA A 14 1.61 18.91 13.08
CA ALA A 14 0.58 19.90 13.32
C ALA A 14 -0.62 19.23 14.04
N LYS A 15 -1.22 19.92 15.02
CA LYS A 15 -2.45 19.44 15.66
C LYS A 15 -3.60 19.31 14.68
N TYR A 16 -3.61 20.19 13.68
CA TYR A 16 -4.53 20.12 12.53
C TYR A 16 -3.73 20.45 11.26
N PRO A 17 -4.11 19.92 10.10
CA PRO A 17 -3.44 20.21 8.85
C PRO A 17 -3.53 21.71 8.55
N MET A 18 -2.40 22.27 8.13
CA MET A 18 -2.35 23.65 7.68
C MET A 18 -3.00 23.74 6.29
N ARG A 19 -3.62 24.88 6.01
CA ARG A 19 -4.07 25.19 4.66
C ARG A 19 -2.84 25.42 3.78
N GLN A 20 -2.75 24.68 2.70
CA GLN A 20 -1.65 24.88 1.75
C GLN A 20 -1.82 26.22 1.03
N SER A 21 -0.72 26.97 0.85
CA SER A 21 -0.76 28.18 0.05
C SER A 21 -0.71 27.86 -1.45
N LYS A 22 -1.37 28.69 -2.28
CA LYS A 22 -1.31 28.58 -3.74
C LYS A 22 0.13 28.62 -4.28
N PHE A 23 1.04 29.33 -3.60
CA PHE A 23 2.46 29.34 -3.98
C PHE A 23 3.07 27.93 -3.95
N TRP A 24 2.87 27.18 -2.86
CA TRP A 24 3.39 25.80 -2.78
C TRP A 24 2.74 24.86 -3.77
N THR A 25 1.46 25.05 -4.11
CA THR A 25 0.80 24.28 -5.17
C THR A 25 1.52 24.43 -6.50
N TRP A 26 1.88 25.66 -6.89
CA TRP A 26 2.64 25.90 -8.13
C TRP A 26 4.07 25.38 -8.07
N VAL A 27 4.73 25.44 -6.91
CA VAL A 27 6.06 24.84 -6.70
C VAL A 27 5.98 23.32 -6.89
N ILE A 28 5.01 22.65 -6.26
CA ILE A 28 4.80 21.20 -6.41
C ILE A 28 4.52 20.85 -7.87
N TRP A 29 3.63 21.58 -8.53
CA TRP A 29 3.33 21.39 -9.96
C TRP A 29 4.60 21.51 -10.82
N GLY A 30 5.40 22.56 -10.62
CA GLY A 30 6.66 22.75 -11.36
C GLY A 30 7.65 21.62 -11.16
N LEU A 31 7.85 21.16 -9.91
CA LEU A 31 8.69 20.01 -9.58
C LEU A 31 8.15 18.71 -10.22
N SER A 32 6.87 18.45 -10.08
CA SER A 32 6.23 17.27 -10.68
C SER A 32 6.39 17.25 -12.20
N ARG A 33 6.18 18.41 -12.84
CA ARG A 33 6.40 18.55 -14.30
C ARG A 33 7.84 18.23 -14.70
N THR A 34 8.85 18.66 -13.92
CA THR A 34 10.25 18.33 -14.22
C THR A 34 10.53 16.84 -14.09
N MET A 35 9.90 16.14 -13.13
CA MET A 35 10.04 14.69 -12.96
C MET A 35 9.35 13.87 -14.06
N LEU A 36 8.41 14.48 -14.76
CA LEU A 36 7.69 13.88 -15.88
C LEU A 36 8.37 14.14 -17.24
N ILE A 37 9.47 14.91 -17.29
CA ILE A 37 10.21 15.16 -18.56
C ILE A 37 10.71 13.82 -19.13
N GLY A 38 10.47 13.64 -20.43
CA GLY A 38 10.84 12.42 -21.15
C GLY A 38 9.93 11.20 -20.93
N LYS A 39 8.88 11.33 -20.10
CA LYS A 39 7.88 10.29 -19.90
C LYS A 39 6.66 10.53 -20.81
N LYS A 40 6.10 9.45 -21.34
CA LYS A 40 4.83 9.50 -22.07
C LYS A 40 3.70 9.35 -21.07
N TYR A 41 2.80 10.33 -20.99
CA TYR A 41 1.63 10.24 -20.12
C TYR A 41 0.40 10.90 -20.75
N THR A 42 -0.76 10.39 -20.40
CA THR A 42 -2.07 10.96 -20.70
C THR A 42 -2.84 11.20 -19.40
N LEU A 43 -3.56 12.30 -19.34
CA LEU A 43 -4.41 12.68 -18.22
C LEU A 43 -5.82 12.91 -18.76
N GLU A 44 -6.78 12.20 -18.18
CA GLU A 44 -8.19 12.33 -18.54
C GLU A 44 -9.03 12.72 -17.32
N THR A 45 -10.03 13.53 -17.55
CA THR A 45 -10.97 13.96 -16.52
C THR A 45 -12.39 13.67 -16.96
N PHE A 46 -13.20 13.10 -16.08
CA PHE A 46 -14.61 12.79 -16.29
C PHE A 46 -15.44 13.40 -15.17
N ASP A 47 -16.49 14.13 -15.55
CA ASP A 47 -17.42 14.78 -14.62
C ASP A 47 -16.73 15.74 -13.64
N MET A 48 -15.59 16.33 -14.07
CA MET A 48 -14.79 17.26 -13.28
C MET A 48 -15.02 18.73 -13.65
N ASP A 49 -15.76 19.00 -14.73
CA ASP A 49 -15.98 20.35 -15.21
C ASP A 49 -16.77 21.19 -14.18
N GLY A 50 -16.19 22.32 -13.77
CA GLY A 50 -16.78 23.20 -12.75
C GLY A 50 -16.73 22.63 -11.32
N LEU A 51 -16.04 21.53 -11.08
CA LEU A 51 -15.85 21.00 -9.72
C LEU A 51 -14.88 21.89 -8.93
N GLU A 52 -15.42 22.58 -7.94
CA GLU A 52 -14.65 23.42 -7.01
C GLU A 52 -14.49 22.74 -5.65
N PRO A 53 -13.37 23.01 -4.95
CA PRO A 53 -13.19 22.53 -3.58
C PRO A 53 -14.31 23.02 -2.63
N PRO A 54 -14.66 22.22 -1.58
CA PRO A 54 -13.95 21.04 -1.13
C PRO A 54 -14.42 19.75 -1.79
N TYR A 55 -13.49 18.83 -2.04
CA TYR A 55 -13.79 17.45 -2.43
C TYR A 55 -12.73 16.48 -1.92
N ILE A 56 -13.04 15.19 -1.91
CA ILE A 56 -12.12 14.12 -1.50
C ILE A 56 -11.66 13.37 -2.73
N ILE A 57 -10.36 13.12 -2.83
CA ILE A 57 -9.75 12.26 -3.83
C ILE A 57 -9.35 10.94 -3.17
N PHE A 58 -9.84 9.82 -3.72
CA PHE A 58 -9.30 8.49 -3.48
C PHE A 58 -8.52 8.04 -4.70
N SER A 59 -7.28 7.61 -4.51
CA SER A 59 -6.41 7.15 -5.58
C SER A 59 -5.92 5.74 -5.31
N ASN A 60 -5.80 4.90 -6.33
CA ASN A 60 -5.01 3.68 -6.24
C ASN A 60 -3.54 4.05 -6.00
N HIS A 61 -2.78 3.13 -5.39
CA HIS A 61 -1.40 3.40 -4.99
C HIS A 61 -0.44 2.39 -5.60
N GLN A 62 0.27 2.82 -6.64
CA GLN A 62 1.09 1.94 -7.47
C GLN A 62 2.58 2.24 -7.33
N ALA A 63 2.96 3.51 -7.40
CA ALA A 63 4.34 3.96 -7.34
C ALA A 63 4.43 5.42 -6.91
N PHE A 64 5.62 5.91 -6.60
CA PHE A 64 5.82 7.30 -6.18
C PHE A 64 5.33 8.32 -7.24
N ILE A 65 5.39 7.97 -8.53
CA ILE A 65 4.93 8.82 -9.65
C ILE A 65 3.42 9.12 -9.62
N ASP A 66 2.62 8.40 -8.81
CA ASP A 66 1.19 8.68 -8.61
C ASP A 66 0.98 10.12 -8.14
N PHE A 67 1.86 10.61 -7.25
CA PHE A 67 1.80 11.95 -6.70
C PHE A 67 2.06 13.03 -7.77
N GLU A 68 3.06 12.84 -8.62
CA GLU A 68 3.41 13.79 -9.68
C GLU A 68 2.29 13.93 -10.72
N LEU A 69 1.69 12.79 -11.11
CA LEU A 69 0.57 12.78 -12.06
C LEU A 69 -0.68 13.43 -11.47
N ALA A 70 -0.97 13.17 -10.18
CA ALA A 70 -2.09 13.80 -9.48
C ALA A 70 -1.93 15.32 -9.40
N ALA A 71 -0.72 15.83 -9.13
CA ALA A 71 -0.43 17.26 -9.04
C ALA A 71 -0.67 18.00 -10.37
N MET A 72 -0.54 17.33 -11.52
CA MET A 72 -0.78 17.94 -12.82
C MET A 72 -2.24 18.34 -13.03
N VAL A 73 -3.18 17.57 -12.51
CA VAL A 73 -4.63 17.79 -12.68
C VAL A 73 -5.21 18.66 -11.57
N THR A 74 -4.74 18.48 -10.33
CA THR A 74 -5.31 19.18 -9.17
C THR A 74 -4.94 20.66 -9.09
N THR A 75 -3.84 21.07 -9.72
CA THR A 75 -3.43 22.49 -9.78
C THR A 75 -4.45 23.32 -10.59
N PRO A 76 -4.91 24.49 -10.10
CA PRO A 76 -4.30 25.31 -9.03
C PRO A 76 -4.85 25.08 -7.61
N HIS A 77 -5.65 24.05 -7.37
CA HIS A 77 -6.25 23.82 -6.06
C HIS A 77 -5.23 23.23 -5.08
N PRO A 78 -5.10 23.78 -3.87
CA PRO A 78 -4.27 23.21 -2.82
C PRO A 78 -4.80 21.86 -2.35
N VAL A 79 -3.90 20.85 -2.26
CA VAL A 79 -4.25 19.48 -1.88
C VAL A 79 -3.55 19.08 -0.57
N ASN A 80 -4.32 18.66 0.40
CA ASN A 80 -3.83 18.08 1.65
C ASN A 80 -3.70 16.56 1.48
N ASN A 81 -2.48 16.04 1.45
CA ASN A 81 -2.22 14.62 1.27
C ASN A 81 -2.10 13.90 2.61
N VAL A 82 -2.69 12.69 2.70
CA VAL A 82 -2.43 11.76 3.81
C VAL A 82 -1.13 11.04 3.53
N VAL A 83 -0.17 11.16 4.46
CA VAL A 83 1.20 10.63 4.30
C VAL A 83 1.54 9.73 5.49
N ASN A 84 2.02 8.53 5.22
CA ASN A 84 2.48 7.63 6.27
C ASN A 84 3.74 8.17 6.98
N ILE A 85 3.93 7.77 8.23
CA ILE A 85 5.02 8.26 9.08
C ILE A 85 6.41 8.01 8.50
N ASP A 86 6.62 6.93 7.77
CA ASP A 86 7.89 6.59 7.13
C ASP A 86 8.26 7.53 5.97
N GLY A 87 7.27 8.06 5.25
CA GLY A 87 7.45 9.16 4.30
C GLY A 87 7.52 10.51 4.99
N TYR A 88 6.66 10.73 6.01
CA TYR A 88 6.54 12.03 6.68
C TYR A 88 7.83 12.46 7.41
N HIS A 89 8.57 11.52 8.02
CA HIS A 89 9.77 11.83 8.80
C HIS A 89 10.95 12.34 7.96
N MET A 90 10.93 12.16 6.64
CA MET A 90 12.01 12.62 5.77
C MET A 90 12.13 14.14 5.76
N MET A 91 10.98 14.83 5.68
CA MET A 91 10.88 16.29 5.66
C MET A 91 9.66 16.78 6.46
N PRO A 92 9.57 16.50 7.78
CA PRO A 92 8.35 16.75 8.55
C PRO A 92 7.95 18.22 8.59
N TRP A 93 8.91 19.14 8.56
CA TRP A 93 8.65 20.58 8.50
C TRP A 93 7.98 20.98 7.17
N LEU A 94 8.48 20.48 6.03
CA LEU A 94 7.93 20.77 4.70
C LEU A 94 6.53 20.15 4.56
N LEU A 95 6.39 18.87 4.89
CA LEU A 95 5.11 18.17 4.82
C LEU A 95 4.05 18.81 5.73
N THR A 96 4.45 19.31 6.91
CA THR A 96 3.56 20.12 7.76
C THR A 96 3.15 21.41 7.05
N TRP A 97 4.08 22.13 6.43
CA TRP A 97 3.82 23.40 5.76
C TRP A 97 2.90 23.28 4.54
N ILE A 98 3.04 22.18 3.79
CA ILE A 98 2.15 21.91 2.66
C ILE A 98 0.84 21.23 3.09
N GLY A 99 0.56 21.18 4.39
CA GLY A 99 -0.70 20.70 4.92
C GLY A 99 -0.89 19.19 4.90
N SER A 100 0.18 18.41 4.73
CA SER A 100 0.09 16.95 4.77
C SER A 100 -0.32 16.43 6.15
N ILE A 101 -1.13 15.38 6.18
CA ILE A 101 -1.60 14.71 7.39
C ILE A 101 -0.74 13.49 7.64
N CYS A 102 -0.01 13.49 8.77
CA CYS A 102 0.79 12.33 9.18
C CYS A 102 -0.11 11.25 9.78
N THR A 103 -0.01 10.01 9.31
CA THR A 103 -0.75 8.87 9.83
C THR A 103 0.13 7.63 10.00
N ARG A 104 -0.41 6.57 10.61
CA ARG A 104 0.16 5.23 10.69
C ARG A 104 -0.78 4.24 10.01
N LYS A 105 -0.20 3.33 9.25
CA LYS A 105 -0.96 2.33 8.48
C LYS A 105 -1.72 1.37 9.40
N PHE A 106 -2.92 1.00 9.00
CA PHE A 106 -3.76 -0.01 9.65
C PHE A 106 -4.02 0.22 11.15
N THR A 107 -4.17 1.49 11.53
CA THR A 107 -4.55 1.89 12.89
C THR A 107 -5.90 2.61 12.89
N ASN A 108 -6.58 2.58 14.05
CA ASN A 108 -7.82 3.33 14.27
C ASN A 108 -7.46 4.78 14.68
N ASP A 109 -7.06 5.59 13.71
CA ASP A 109 -6.55 6.93 13.94
C ASP A 109 -7.69 7.97 13.96
N ILE A 110 -8.17 8.31 15.17
CA ILE A 110 -9.19 9.35 15.39
C ILE A 110 -8.65 10.74 14.97
N HIS A 111 -7.33 10.97 15.11
CA HIS A 111 -6.71 12.22 14.71
C HIS A 111 -6.76 12.38 13.19
N LEU A 112 -6.53 11.31 12.43
CA LEU A 112 -6.69 11.30 10.98
C LEU A 112 -8.11 11.72 10.57
N VAL A 113 -9.13 11.09 11.15
CA VAL A 113 -10.54 11.41 10.85
C VAL A 113 -10.87 12.88 11.14
N LYS A 114 -10.42 13.41 12.28
CA LYS A 114 -10.60 14.84 12.64
C LYS A 114 -9.86 15.77 11.67
N SER A 115 -8.67 15.39 11.24
CA SER A 115 -7.84 16.16 10.31
C SER A 115 -8.49 16.21 8.92
N ILE A 116 -9.00 15.08 8.42
CA ILE A 116 -9.74 15.01 7.16
C ILE A 116 -10.95 15.95 7.19
N ARG A 117 -11.75 15.87 8.26
CA ARG A 117 -12.91 16.75 8.43
C ARG A 117 -12.49 18.24 8.45
N ARG A 118 -11.36 18.55 9.05
CA ARG A 118 -10.85 19.93 9.08
C ARG A 118 -10.47 20.44 7.69
N VAL A 119 -9.84 19.59 6.86
CA VAL A 119 -9.51 19.94 5.47
C VAL A 119 -10.76 20.31 4.69
N THR A 120 -11.78 19.44 4.70
CA THR A 120 -13.04 19.69 3.98
C THR A 120 -13.80 20.90 4.52
N GLN A 121 -13.79 21.15 5.83
CA GLN A 121 -14.38 22.35 6.45
C GLN A 121 -13.62 23.63 6.08
N ASN A 122 -12.34 23.57 5.82
CA ASN A 122 -11.54 24.71 5.36
C ASN A 122 -11.81 25.04 3.86
N GLY A 123 -12.56 24.20 3.13
CA GLY A 123 -12.78 24.35 1.71
C GLY A 123 -11.60 23.89 0.86
N ASP A 124 -10.77 22.96 1.37
CA ASP A 124 -9.60 22.44 0.68
C ASP A 124 -9.85 21.03 0.12
N VAL A 125 -8.98 20.56 -0.78
CA VAL A 125 -9.01 19.22 -1.34
C VAL A 125 -8.24 18.27 -0.43
N LEU A 126 -8.83 17.11 -0.13
CA LEU A 126 -8.13 16.00 0.50
C LEU A 126 -7.74 14.95 -0.54
N CYS A 127 -6.51 14.48 -0.50
CA CYS A 127 -6.08 13.29 -1.26
C CYS A 127 -5.57 12.20 -0.32
N MET A 128 -6.08 10.98 -0.50
CA MET A 128 -5.61 9.81 0.23
C MET A 128 -5.62 8.56 -0.66
N TYR A 129 -4.79 7.61 -0.25
CA TYR A 129 -4.68 6.29 -0.86
C TYR A 129 -5.35 5.26 0.06
N PRO A 130 -6.61 4.86 -0.22
CA PRO A 130 -7.38 4.02 0.70
C PRO A 130 -6.80 2.63 0.94
N GLU A 131 -6.00 2.13 0.01
CA GLU A 131 -5.28 0.86 0.13
C GLU A 131 -4.19 0.91 1.22
N ALA A 132 -3.78 2.11 1.63
CA ALA A 132 -2.76 2.41 2.64
C ALA A 132 -1.38 1.77 2.39
N ARG A 133 -1.14 1.23 1.20
CA ARG A 133 0.12 0.64 0.75
C ARG A 133 0.23 0.68 -0.77
N TYR A 134 1.42 0.52 -1.32
CA TYR A 134 1.58 0.20 -2.73
C TYR A 134 0.98 -1.18 -3.02
N THR A 135 0.32 -1.30 -4.17
CA THR A 135 -0.20 -2.62 -4.59
C THR A 135 0.96 -3.62 -4.76
N PRO A 136 0.86 -4.80 -4.17
CA PRO A 136 1.90 -5.82 -4.31
C PRO A 136 1.92 -6.46 -5.70
N ILE A 137 0.76 -6.53 -6.38
CA ILE A 137 0.62 -7.30 -7.62
C ILE A 137 -0.08 -6.53 -8.75
N GLY A 138 -0.31 -5.23 -8.61
CA GLY A 138 -0.95 -4.42 -9.65
C GLY A 138 -2.47 -4.56 -9.72
N THR A 139 -3.11 -5.08 -8.69
CA THR A 139 -4.57 -5.12 -8.53
C THR A 139 -5.00 -4.38 -7.27
N THR A 140 -6.31 -4.09 -7.19
CA THR A 140 -6.88 -3.41 -6.02
C THR A 140 -6.64 -4.21 -4.74
N SER A 141 -6.04 -3.57 -3.74
CA SER A 141 -5.85 -4.15 -2.42
C SER A 141 -7.15 -4.04 -1.59
N PHE A 142 -7.14 -4.65 -0.40
CA PHE A 142 -8.29 -4.62 0.50
C PHE A 142 -8.71 -3.18 0.86
N LEU A 143 -9.98 -2.85 0.65
CA LEU A 143 -10.58 -1.55 0.98
C LEU A 143 -11.48 -1.69 2.23
N PRO A 144 -11.23 -0.93 3.31
CA PRO A 144 -12.03 -1.02 4.54
C PRO A 144 -13.40 -0.34 4.39
N ASP A 145 -14.44 -0.90 5.01
CA ASP A 145 -15.82 -0.34 4.99
C ASP A 145 -15.94 1.03 5.69
N SER A 146 -14.93 1.42 6.45
CA SER A 146 -14.90 2.75 7.07
C SER A 146 -14.83 3.91 6.07
N LEU A 147 -14.46 3.64 4.80
CA LEU A 147 -14.35 4.64 3.76
C LEU A 147 -15.69 5.29 3.43
N GLY A 148 -16.75 4.49 3.27
CA GLY A 148 -18.09 5.01 3.02
C GLY A 148 -18.60 5.90 4.15
N ARG A 149 -18.32 5.52 5.41
CA ARG A 149 -18.64 6.37 6.59
C ARG A 149 -17.83 7.66 6.59
N LEU A 150 -16.54 7.60 6.22
CA LEU A 150 -15.67 8.77 6.12
C LEU A 150 -16.21 9.77 5.08
N VAL A 151 -16.56 9.30 3.88
CA VAL A 151 -17.12 10.14 2.81
C VAL A 151 -18.47 10.72 3.24
N LYS A 152 -19.38 9.88 3.74
CA LYS A 152 -20.71 10.29 4.23
C LYS A 152 -20.66 11.38 5.30
N MET A 153 -19.70 11.28 6.22
CA MET A 153 -19.52 12.28 7.29
C MET A 153 -19.07 13.65 6.76
N ASN A 154 -18.28 13.68 5.69
CA ASN A 154 -17.74 14.92 5.13
C ASN A 154 -18.73 15.65 4.21
N LYS A 155 -19.68 14.96 3.58
CA LYS A 155 -20.74 15.53 2.70
C LYS A 155 -20.20 16.38 1.54
N VAL A 156 -19.08 15.98 0.98
CA VAL A 156 -18.45 16.65 -0.17
C VAL A 156 -18.34 15.67 -1.34
N PRO A 157 -18.14 16.14 -2.59
CA PRO A 157 -17.95 15.26 -3.74
C PRO A 157 -16.79 14.28 -3.53
N LEU A 158 -16.92 13.09 -4.12
CA LEU A 158 -15.87 12.07 -4.18
C LEU A 158 -15.34 11.95 -5.60
N VAL A 159 -14.04 12.13 -5.74
CA VAL A 159 -13.26 11.88 -6.96
C VAL A 159 -12.46 10.61 -6.76
N VAL A 160 -12.45 9.73 -7.74
CA VAL A 160 -11.53 8.58 -7.79
C VAL A 160 -10.51 8.82 -8.88
N VAL A 161 -9.25 8.59 -8.52
CA VAL A 161 -8.13 8.64 -9.45
C VAL A 161 -7.61 7.23 -9.66
N THR A 162 -7.59 6.81 -10.92
CA THR A 162 -7.01 5.53 -11.33
C THR A 162 -5.77 5.80 -12.17
N HIS A 163 -4.63 5.36 -11.69
CA HIS A 163 -3.38 5.35 -12.43
C HIS A 163 -3.21 3.99 -13.10
N HIS A 164 -2.77 4.00 -14.36
CA HIS A 164 -2.36 2.84 -15.13
C HIS A 164 -0.94 3.02 -15.65
N GLY A 165 -0.17 1.94 -15.68
CA GLY A 165 1.22 1.94 -16.08
C GLY A 165 2.20 2.27 -14.95
N ASN A 166 1.77 2.90 -13.87
CA ASN A 166 2.63 3.28 -12.76
C ASN A 166 3.22 2.05 -12.05
N TYR A 167 2.40 1.02 -11.82
CA TYR A 167 2.86 -0.27 -11.31
C TYR A 167 3.78 -0.96 -12.31
N LEU A 168 3.40 -1.01 -13.59
CA LEU A 168 4.22 -1.62 -14.65
C LEU A 168 5.59 -0.95 -14.78
N TYR A 169 5.66 0.38 -14.60
CA TYR A 169 6.88 1.15 -14.58
C TYR A 169 7.80 0.79 -13.42
N SER A 170 7.25 0.62 -12.22
CA SER A 170 8.01 0.42 -10.99
C SER A 170 7.26 -0.49 -10.02
N PRO A 171 7.17 -1.83 -10.31
CA PRO A 171 6.50 -2.76 -9.42
C PRO A 171 7.10 -2.72 -8.03
N PHE A 172 6.28 -2.81 -7.00
CA PHE A 172 6.74 -2.67 -5.62
C PHE A 172 7.80 -3.71 -5.23
N TRP A 173 7.68 -4.94 -5.76
CA TRP A 173 8.66 -6.00 -5.57
C TRP A 173 10.00 -5.82 -6.33
N ALA A 174 10.04 -4.87 -7.30
CA ALA A 174 11.22 -4.55 -8.11
C ALA A 174 11.37 -3.04 -8.35
N TYR A 175 11.04 -2.21 -7.36
CA TYR A 175 10.95 -0.75 -7.49
C TYR A 175 12.24 -0.06 -8.00
N LYS A 176 13.39 -0.73 -7.93
CA LYS A 176 14.67 -0.24 -8.47
C LYS A 176 14.78 -0.46 -9.98
N ASN A 177 14.08 -1.45 -10.53
CA ASN A 177 14.12 -1.85 -11.92
C ASN A 177 13.02 -1.11 -12.70
N LYS A 178 13.23 0.19 -12.95
CA LYS A 178 12.27 1.02 -13.67
C LYS A 178 12.19 0.64 -15.13
N ARG A 179 10.98 0.47 -15.66
CA ARG A 179 10.67 0.03 -17.01
C ARG A 179 10.15 1.18 -17.87
N LYS A 180 10.24 1.05 -19.19
CA LYS A 180 9.75 2.06 -20.13
C LYS A 180 8.31 1.76 -20.52
N VAL A 181 7.37 2.38 -19.81
CA VAL A 181 5.93 2.23 -20.07
C VAL A 181 5.26 3.61 -20.16
N PRO A 182 4.18 3.75 -20.95
CA PRO A 182 3.33 4.94 -20.91
C PRO A 182 2.50 4.96 -19.63
N PHE A 183 2.18 6.15 -19.13
CA PHE A 183 1.29 6.35 -18.00
C PHE A 183 -0.07 6.86 -18.49
N HIS A 184 -1.13 6.38 -17.87
CA HIS A 184 -2.47 6.87 -18.11
C HIS A 184 -3.16 7.11 -16.77
N THR A 185 -3.58 8.32 -16.51
CA THR A 185 -4.24 8.69 -15.27
C THR A 185 -5.63 9.25 -15.56
N VAL A 186 -6.62 8.68 -14.91
CA VAL A 186 -8.03 9.05 -15.05
C VAL A 186 -8.52 9.64 -13.73
N PHE A 187 -9.04 10.86 -13.80
CA PHE A 187 -9.76 11.52 -12.71
C PHE A 187 -11.26 11.46 -13.01
N ARG A 188 -12.05 10.92 -12.10
CA ARG A 188 -13.50 10.83 -12.26
C ARG A 188 -14.21 11.26 -10.99
N GLN A 189 -15.10 12.23 -11.07
CA GLN A 189 -16.07 12.48 -10.00
C GLN A 189 -17.08 11.32 -9.99
N VAL A 190 -17.02 10.47 -8.99
CA VAL A 190 -17.89 9.29 -8.87
C VAL A 190 -19.14 9.56 -8.04
N LEU A 191 -19.12 10.55 -7.17
CA LEU A 191 -20.26 11.00 -6.39
C LEU A 191 -20.25 12.53 -6.25
N THR A 192 -21.39 13.15 -6.52
CA THR A 192 -21.65 14.55 -6.17
C THR A 192 -21.93 14.69 -4.66
N ALA A 193 -21.88 15.90 -4.11
CA ALA A 193 -22.23 16.15 -2.71
C ALA A 193 -23.68 15.73 -2.38
N GLN A 194 -24.61 15.90 -3.35
CA GLN A 194 -25.99 15.46 -3.21
C GLN A 194 -26.08 13.94 -3.12
N GLN A 195 -25.45 13.20 -4.01
CA GLN A 195 -25.42 11.74 -3.99
C GLN A 195 -24.76 11.20 -2.69
N VAL A 196 -23.69 11.85 -2.20
CA VAL A 196 -23.10 11.51 -0.89
C VAL A 196 -24.11 11.74 0.23
N ALA A 197 -24.94 12.77 0.16
CA ALA A 197 -25.97 13.04 1.18
C ALA A 197 -27.12 12.03 1.12
N GLU A 198 -27.47 11.51 -0.02
CA GLU A 198 -28.59 10.58 -0.23
C GLU A 198 -28.23 9.12 0.05
N LEU A 199 -27.07 8.64 -0.42
CA LEU A 199 -26.64 7.26 -0.29
C LEU A 199 -26.35 6.88 1.17
N SER A 200 -26.54 5.61 1.50
CA SER A 200 -26.03 5.01 2.75
C SER A 200 -24.51 4.90 2.71
N ALA A 201 -23.87 4.70 3.88
CA ALA A 201 -22.43 4.46 3.92
C ALA A 201 -22.01 3.19 3.15
N ASP A 202 -22.85 2.16 3.17
CA ASP A 202 -22.61 0.92 2.41
C ASP A 202 -22.77 1.13 0.91
N GLY A 203 -23.79 1.89 0.48
CA GLY A 203 -23.93 2.27 -0.92
C GLY A 203 -22.75 3.11 -1.44
N ILE A 204 -22.18 3.98 -0.61
CA ILE A 204 -20.96 4.71 -0.95
C ILE A 204 -19.77 3.73 -1.05
N ASN A 205 -19.64 2.74 -0.15
CA ASN A 205 -18.60 1.71 -0.23
C ASN A 205 -18.70 0.91 -1.54
N ASP A 206 -19.90 0.57 -2.01
CA ASP A 206 -20.07 -0.15 -3.27
C ASP A 206 -19.61 0.68 -4.48
N VAL A 207 -19.91 1.99 -4.48
CA VAL A 207 -19.38 2.91 -5.50
C VAL A 207 -17.85 2.98 -5.43
N ILE A 208 -17.26 3.10 -4.24
CA ILE A 208 -15.81 3.15 -4.05
C ILE A 208 -15.15 1.87 -4.57
N ARG A 209 -15.66 0.68 -4.18
CA ARG A 209 -15.10 -0.61 -4.61
C ARG A 209 -15.09 -0.73 -6.12
N LYS A 210 -16.22 -0.44 -6.76
CA LYS A 210 -16.35 -0.48 -8.22
C LYS A 210 -15.43 0.51 -8.92
N ALA A 211 -15.34 1.74 -8.41
CA ALA A 211 -14.54 2.80 -9.03
C ALA A 211 -13.03 2.63 -8.85
N MET A 212 -12.61 1.90 -7.80
CA MET A 212 -11.21 1.62 -7.50
C MET A 212 -10.76 0.22 -7.96
N GLU A 213 -11.59 -0.50 -8.70
CA GLU A 213 -11.23 -1.79 -9.29
C GLU A 213 -10.27 -1.58 -10.46
N TYR A 214 -9.11 -2.22 -10.41
CA TYR A 214 -8.13 -2.20 -11.48
C TYR A 214 -7.29 -3.47 -11.49
N ASP A 215 -6.71 -3.77 -12.68
CA ASP A 215 -5.76 -4.86 -12.92
C ASP A 215 -4.76 -4.38 -13.97
N GLU A 216 -3.53 -4.14 -13.55
CA GLU A 216 -2.46 -3.59 -14.39
C GLU A 216 -1.95 -4.57 -15.43
N TYR A 217 -1.96 -5.87 -15.15
CA TYR A 217 -1.56 -6.88 -16.14
C TYR A 217 -2.61 -7.07 -17.23
N ARG A 218 -3.90 -6.98 -16.88
CA ARG A 218 -4.99 -6.97 -17.85
C ARG A 218 -4.93 -5.69 -18.69
N TYR A 219 -4.74 -4.55 -18.06
CA TYR A 219 -4.55 -3.27 -18.74
C TYR A 219 -3.35 -3.31 -19.70
N GLN A 220 -2.23 -3.90 -19.27
CA GLN A 220 -1.05 -4.13 -20.11
C GLN A 220 -1.37 -4.92 -21.37
N LEU A 221 -2.09 -6.03 -21.21
CA LEU A 221 -2.46 -6.93 -22.31
C LEU A 221 -3.43 -6.23 -23.29
N GLU A 222 -4.49 -5.61 -22.79
CA GLU A 222 -5.52 -4.94 -23.58
C GLU A 222 -4.98 -3.73 -24.36
N ASN A 223 -4.00 -3.04 -23.82
CA ASN A 223 -3.37 -1.87 -24.46
C ASN A 223 -2.07 -2.19 -25.20
N ASN A 224 -1.75 -3.48 -25.38
CA ASN A 224 -0.53 -3.93 -26.07
C ASN A 224 0.75 -3.26 -25.55
N ILE A 225 0.89 -3.08 -24.24
CA ILE A 225 2.08 -2.51 -23.62
C ILE A 225 3.12 -3.60 -23.49
N LEU A 226 4.25 -3.44 -24.21
CA LEU A 226 5.34 -4.40 -24.19
C LEU A 226 6.46 -3.94 -23.24
N ILE A 227 6.84 -4.80 -22.31
CA ILE A 227 7.97 -4.62 -21.39
C ILE A 227 9.12 -5.49 -21.89
N THR A 228 10.06 -4.85 -22.60
CA THR A 228 11.16 -5.53 -23.28
C THR A 228 12.42 -5.71 -22.43
N GLU A 229 12.42 -5.16 -21.21
CA GLU A 229 13.54 -5.30 -20.29
C GLU A 229 13.81 -6.78 -19.98
N SER A 230 15.06 -7.20 -20.14
CA SER A 230 15.44 -8.61 -19.96
C SER A 230 15.30 -9.12 -18.54
N ASN A 231 15.28 -8.22 -17.56
CA ASN A 231 15.13 -8.52 -16.12
C ASN A 231 13.70 -8.30 -15.58
N ARG A 232 12.69 -8.39 -16.44
CA ARG A 232 11.31 -8.03 -16.11
C ARG A 232 10.64 -8.93 -15.06
N ALA A 233 11.14 -10.17 -14.87
CA ALA A 233 10.64 -11.06 -13.82
C ALA A 233 11.45 -10.98 -12.50
N GLU A 234 12.63 -10.34 -12.49
CA GLU A 234 13.48 -10.30 -11.29
C GLU A 234 12.79 -9.65 -10.09
N GLY A 235 12.67 -10.40 -9.01
CA GLY A 235 12.00 -10.00 -7.78
C GLY A 235 10.56 -10.51 -7.65
N LEU A 236 9.96 -11.07 -8.70
CA LEU A 236 8.58 -11.56 -8.70
C LEU A 236 8.36 -12.68 -7.67
N GLN A 237 9.39 -13.50 -7.35
CA GLN A 237 9.34 -14.54 -6.29
C GLN A 237 9.02 -13.98 -4.89
N LYS A 238 9.17 -12.68 -4.65
CA LYS A 238 8.84 -12.07 -3.36
C LYS A 238 7.33 -12.02 -3.12
N VAL A 239 6.55 -11.94 -4.21
CA VAL A 239 5.09 -11.90 -4.16
C VAL A 239 4.46 -13.23 -4.58
N LEU A 240 5.15 -14.03 -5.41
CA LEU A 240 4.77 -15.39 -5.80
C LEU A 240 5.72 -16.38 -5.13
N TYR A 241 5.44 -16.71 -3.87
CA TYR A 241 6.34 -17.46 -2.99
C TYR A 241 6.05 -18.97 -2.97
N GLN A 242 4.89 -19.41 -3.49
CA GLN A 242 4.48 -20.82 -3.51
C GLN A 242 4.40 -21.36 -4.94
N CYS A 243 5.06 -22.47 -5.18
CA CYS A 243 5.03 -23.13 -6.49
C CYS A 243 3.65 -23.75 -6.77
N PRO A 244 2.95 -23.40 -7.86
CA PRO A 244 1.63 -23.98 -8.17
C PRO A 244 1.71 -25.42 -8.66
N HIS A 245 2.89 -25.85 -9.14
CA HIS A 245 3.11 -27.20 -9.64
C HIS A 245 3.31 -28.23 -8.52
N CYS A 246 4.15 -27.93 -7.53
CA CYS A 246 4.47 -28.89 -6.46
C CYS A 246 4.00 -28.46 -5.07
N GLY A 247 3.40 -27.28 -4.91
CA GLY A 247 2.88 -26.76 -3.64
C GLY A 247 3.95 -26.26 -2.66
N THR A 248 5.25 -26.39 -2.97
CA THR A 248 6.33 -25.99 -2.06
C THR A 248 6.38 -24.48 -1.90
N GLU A 249 6.46 -24.03 -0.65
CA GLU A 249 6.59 -22.61 -0.29
C GLU A 249 8.06 -22.17 -0.17
N PHE A 250 8.33 -20.90 -0.45
CA PHE A 250 9.63 -20.20 -0.24
C PHE A 250 10.82 -20.84 -0.99
N GLN A 251 10.54 -21.55 -2.09
CA GLN A 251 11.56 -22.11 -2.98
C GLN A 251 11.47 -21.51 -4.38
N MET A 252 10.77 -20.39 -4.52
CA MET A 252 10.71 -19.68 -5.79
C MET A 252 11.96 -18.82 -6.00
N GLY A 253 12.42 -18.72 -7.24
CA GLY A 253 13.53 -17.89 -7.66
C GLY A 253 13.23 -17.19 -8.97
N THR A 254 13.98 -16.11 -9.29
CA THR A 254 13.86 -15.40 -10.55
C THR A 254 15.24 -15.13 -11.15
N SER A 255 15.32 -15.13 -12.49
CA SER A 255 16.51 -14.71 -13.24
C SER A 255 16.06 -14.17 -14.58
N GLY A 256 16.41 -12.91 -14.87
CA GLY A 256 16.01 -12.27 -16.11
C GLY A 256 14.50 -12.17 -16.29
N ALA A 257 13.97 -12.85 -17.28
CA ALA A 257 12.55 -12.92 -17.57
C ALA A 257 11.87 -14.21 -17.06
N GLU A 258 12.52 -14.98 -16.22
CA GLU A 258 11.98 -16.24 -15.72
C GLU A 258 11.72 -16.22 -14.22
N ILE A 259 10.64 -16.88 -13.80
CA ILE A 259 10.38 -17.33 -12.45
C ILE A 259 10.42 -18.86 -12.42
N PHE A 260 11.00 -19.44 -11.39
CA PHE A 260 11.18 -20.89 -11.29
C PHE A 260 11.15 -21.40 -9.85
N CYS A 261 10.84 -22.67 -9.70
CA CYS A 261 10.88 -23.36 -8.42
C CYS A 261 12.22 -24.11 -8.26
N ASN A 262 12.96 -23.81 -7.20
CA ASN A 262 14.22 -24.48 -6.87
C ASN A 262 14.00 -25.92 -6.37
N HIS A 263 12.78 -26.29 -5.94
CA HIS A 263 12.47 -27.62 -5.43
C HIS A 263 12.17 -28.62 -6.57
N CYS A 264 11.25 -28.27 -7.50
CA CYS A 264 10.83 -29.20 -8.56
C CYS A 264 11.41 -28.87 -9.94
N GLY A 265 12.10 -27.73 -10.09
CA GLY A 265 12.72 -27.32 -11.35
C GLY A 265 11.76 -26.69 -12.37
N LYS A 266 10.45 -26.66 -12.12
CA LYS A 266 9.48 -26.02 -13.01
C LYS A 266 9.79 -24.55 -13.22
N ARG A 267 9.65 -24.07 -14.48
CA ARG A 267 10.01 -22.71 -14.89
C ARG A 267 8.89 -22.10 -15.72
N TRP A 268 8.69 -20.78 -15.55
CA TRP A 268 7.76 -19.96 -16.33
C TRP A 268 8.52 -18.74 -16.84
N TYR A 269 8.36 -18.46 -18.13
CA TYR A 269 8.89 -17.28 -18.80
C TYR A 269 7.83 -16.17 -18.75
N MET A 270 8.20 -14.99 -18.31
CA MET A 270 7.35 -13.81 -18.37
C MET A 270 7.48 -13.18 -19.76
N GLU A 271 6.44 -13.24 -20.56
CA GLU A 271 6.38 -12.61 -21.87
C GLU A 271 6.40 -11.08 -21.76
N GLU A 272 6.70 -10.39 -22.83
CA GLU A 272 6.75 -8.92 -22.85
C GLU A 272 5.40 -8.25 -22.57
N ASN A 273 4.30 -8.95 -22.84
CA ASN A 273 2.92 -8.53 -22.58
C ASN A 273 2.47 -8.80 -21.12
N GLY A 274 3.36 -9.30 -20.24
CA GLY A 274 3.10 -9.59 -18.84
C GLY A 274 2.50 -10.96 -18.55
N GLN A 275 2.24 -11.80 -19.57
CA GLN A 275 1.75 -13.16 -19.35
C GLN A 275 2.90 -14.11 -18.96
N LEU A 276 2.60 -15.07 -18.08
CA LEU A 276 3.51 -16.17 -17.78
C LEU A 276 3.23 -17.35 -18.72
N LYS A 277 4.29 -18.01 -19.16
CA LYS A 277 4.22 -19.21 -19.97
C LYS A 277 5.21 -20.24 -19.45
N ALA A 278 4.73 -21.43 -19.10
CA ALA A 278 5.61 -22.52 -18.72
C ALA A 278 6.58 -22.87 -19.86
N THR A 279 7.85 -23.08 -19.51
CA THR A 279 8.86 -23.49 -20.51
C THR A 279 8.63 -24.92 -20.97
N GLU A 280 8.01 -25.75 -20.10
CA GLU A 280 7.64 -27.12 -20.40
C GLU A 280 6.31 -27.49 -19.71
N GLY A 281 5.47 -28.26 -20.38
CA GLY A 281 4.18 -28.72 -19.87
C GLY A 281 3.13 -27.61 -19.78
N GLU A 282 2.20 -27.78 -18.86
CA GLU A 282 1.07 -26.86 -18.64
C GLU A 282 1.49 -25.57 -17.93
N THR A 283 0.85 -24.45 -18.28
CA THR A 283 0.96 -23.18 -17.58
C THR A 283 -0.21 -23.07 -16.63
N GLU A 284 0.05 -23.17 -15.34
CA GLU A 284 -0.99 -23.20 -14.31
C GLU A 284 -1.72 -21.85 -14.23
N PHE A 285 -0.94 -20.73 -14.27
CA PHE A 285 -1.45 -19.37 -14.20
C PHE A 285 -0.75 -18.47 -15.23
N PRO A 286 -1.33 -18.26 -16.41
CA PRO A 286 -0.80 -17.28 -17.37
C PRO A 286 -0.88 -15.84 -16.84
N HIS A 287 -1.93 -15.52 -16.09
CA HIS A 287 -2.16 -14.20 -15.50
C HIS A 287 -1.60 -14.14 -14.07
N ILE A 288 -0.63 -13.27 -13.86
CA ILE A 288 0.12 -13.17 -12.60
C ILE A 288 -0.78 -12.94 -11.38
N PRO A 289 -1.79 -12.06 -11.40
CA PRO A 289 -2.72 -11.90 -10.29
C PRO A 289 -3.49 -13.16 -9.91
N ASP A 290 -3.79 -14.05 -10.85
CA ASP A 290 -4.49 -15.30 -10.55
C ASP A 290 -3.62 -16.25 -9.71
N TRP A 291 -2.31 -16.28 -9.96
CA TRP A 291 -1.38 -17.04 -9.13
C TRP A 291 -1.33 -16.46 -7.70
N PHE A 292 -1.24 -15.15 -7.57
CA PHE A 292 -1.23 -14.46 -6.28
C PHE A 292 -2.52 -14.71 -5.46
N GLU A 293 -3.68 -14.72 -6.11
CA GLU A 293 -4.95 -15.04 -5.44
C GLU A 293 -5.09 -16.53 -5.13
N TRP A 294 -4.50 -17.41 -5.93
CA TRP A 294 -4.40 -18.83 -5.59
C TRP A 294 -3.57 -19.05 -4.31
N GLU A 295 -2.44 -18.37 -4.17
CA GLU A 295 -1.65 -18.41 -2.92
C GLU A 295 -2.45 -17.91 -1.71
N ARG A 296 -3.20 -16.83 -1.88
CA ARG A 296 -4.13 -16.33 -0.86
C ARG A 296 -5.14 -17.40 -0.45
N ALA A 297 -5.72 -18.12 -1.42
CA ALA A 297 -6.66 -19.19 -1.15
C ALA A 297 -6.01 -20.38 -0.39
N GLN A 298 -4.73 -20.69 -0.66
CA GLN A 298 -4.01 -21.70 0.13
C GLN A 298 -3.83 -21.26 1.58
N VAL A 299 -3.48 -19.99 1.81
CA VAL A 299 -3.38 -19.43 3.18
C VAL A 299 -4.73 -19.45 3.88
N ARG A 300 -5.81 -19.06 3.20
CA ARG A 300 -7.18 -19.15 3.72
C ARG A 300 -7.52 -20.56 4.18
N LYS A 301 -7.21 -21.56 3.34
CA LYS A 301 -7.40 -22.98 3.66
C LYS A 301 -6.60 -23.38 4.91
N GLN A 302 -5.33 -23.00 5.02
CA GLN A 302 -4.51 -23.28 6.20
C GLN A 302 -5.12 -22.68 7.49
N ILE A 303 -5.73 -21.50 7.39
CA ILE A 303 -6.40 -20.84 8.54
C ILE A 303 -7.66 -21.64 8.92
N GLU A 304 -8.49 -22.02 7.97
CA GLU A 304 -9.74 -22.78 8.18
C GLU A 304 -9.48 -24.20 8.74
N GLU A 305 -8.40 -24.83 8.31
CA GLU A 305 -7.93 -26.13 8.81
C GLU A 305 -7.20 -26.03 10.17
N GLY A 306 -6.93 -24.82 10.68
CA GLY A 306 -6.19 -24.60 11.93
C GLY A 306 -4.70 -24.94 11.87
N THR A 307 -4.13 -25.04 10.67
CA THR A 307 -2.72 -25.37 10.43
C THR A 307 -1.83 -24.13 10.28
N TYR A 308 -2.44 -22.95 10.02
CA TYR A 308 -1.71 -21.70 9.92
C TYR A 308 -1.16 -21.25 11.27
N ARG A 309 0.14 -21.05 11.33
CA ARG A 309 0.83 -20.47 12.49
C ARG A 309 2.14 -19.81 12.07
N TYR A 310 2.43 -18.66 12.63
CA TYR A 310 3.73 -18.01 12.55
C TYR A 310 4.29 -17.79 13.97
N ASP A 311 5.55 -18.15 14.18
CA ASP A 311 6.27 -18.01 15.46
C ASP A 311 7.76 -17.90 15.12
N ASP A 312 8.33 -16.71 15.30
CA ASP A 312 9.71 -16.42 14.92
C ASP A 312 10.35 -15.43 15.88
N GLU A 313 11.67 -15.49 16.02
CA GLU A 313 12.47 -14.47 16.67
C GLU A 313 13.06 -13.53 15.61
N VAL A 314 12.59 -12.30 15.60
CA VAL A 314 12.89 -11.31 14.57
C VAL A 314 13.69 -10.15 15.14
N ASP A 315 14.50 -9.49 14.32
CA ASP A 315 15.09 -8.21 14.66
C ASP A 315 14.04 -7.10 14.52
N ILE A 316 13.88 -6.27 15.55
CA ILE A 316 12.86 -5.22 15.60
C ILE A 316 13.47 -3.83 15.70
N TYR A 317 12.86 -2.91 14.92
CA TYR A 317 13.12 -1.48 15.00
C TYR A 317 11.81 -0.75 15.28
N SER A 318 11.83 0.13 16.27
CA SER A 318 10.71 1.03 16.57
C SER A 318 10.83 2.34 15.80
N PHE A 319 9.70 2.90 15.41
CA PHE A 319 9.62 4.19 14.74
C PHE A 319 8.53 5.09 15.35
N PRO A 320 8.73 5.55 16.59
CA PRO A 320 7.87 6.56 17.19
C PRO A 320 8.24 7.89 16.55
N ARG A 321 7.41 8.76 16.13
CA ARG A 321 7.66 10.11 15.56
C ARG A 321 9.07 10.72 15.78
N CYS A 322 10.11 9.92 15.60
CA CYS A 322 11.51 10.28 15.68
C CYS A 322 12.13 10.41 14.29
N TYR A 323 13.25 11.11 14.19
CA TYR A 323 13.98 11.26 12.91
C TYR A 323 14.77 10.00 12.53
N ARG A 324 14.86 9.02 13.41
CA ARG A 324 15.60 7.78 13.20
C ARG A 324 14.84 6.60 13.78
N PHE A 325 14.98 5.48 13.14
CA PHE A 325 14.54 4.20 13.67
C PHE A 325 15.38 3.83 14.91
N ILE A 326 14.75 3.19 15.86
CA ILE A 326 15.36 2.82 17.13
C ILE A 326 15.47 1.29 17.16
N PRO A 327 16.69 0.71 17.13
CA PRO A 327 16.83 -0.73 17.27
C PRO A 327 16.39 -1.17 18.67
N LEU A 328 15.50 -2.13 18.74
CA LEU A 328 15.01 -2.73 19.97
C LEU A 328 15.71 -4.07 20.27
N GLY A 329 16.45 -4.63 19.31
CA GLY A 329 17.05 -5.95 19.39
C GLY A 329 16.10 -7.02 18.84
N ARG A 330 16.22 -8.24 19.40
CA ARG A 330 15.38 -9.37 19.02
C ARG A 330 14.11 -9.43 19.87
N ALA A 331 13.03 -9.86 19.24
CA ALA A 331 11.76 -10.13 19.92
C ALA A 331 11.06 -11.31 19.26
N ARG A 332 10.24 -12.01 20.03
CA ARG A 332 9.42 -13.09 19.52
C ARG A 332 8.11 -12.53 18.95
N VAL A 333 7.87 -12.82 17.68
CA VAL A 333 6.62 -12.45 17.00
C VAL A 333 5.81 -13.70 16.69
N ARG A 334 4.55 -13.69 17.08
CA ARG A 334 3.59 -14.76 16.79
C ARG A 334 2.38 -14.20 16.08
N HIS A 335 1.83 -14.99 15.16
CA HIS A 335 0.59 -14.68 14.47
C HIS A 335 -0.21 -15.94 14.21
N ASP A 336 -1.45 -15.95 14.66
CA ASP A 336 -2.41 -17.01 14.41
C ASP A 336 -3.85 -16.48 14.32
N ALA A 337 -4.78 -17.33 13.92
CA ALA A 337 -6.18 -16.96 13.72
C ALA A 337 -6.94 -16.61 15.02
N THR A 338 -6.48 -17.06 16.18
CA THR A 338 -7.17 -16.89 17.46
C THR A 338 -6.74 -15.61 18.17
N VAL A 339 -5.43 -15.37 18.22
CA VAL A 339 -4.85 -14.27 19.02
C VAL A 339 -4.54 -13.05 18.13
N GLY A 340 -4.28 -13.25 16.84
CA GLY A 340 -3.74 -12.22 15.95
C GLY A 340 -2.22 -12.07 16.15
N PHE A 341 -1.67 -10.87 16.02
CA PHE A 341 -0.26 -10.61 16.26
C PHE A 341 0.06 -10.36 17.72
N THR A 342 1.13 -10.97 18.20
CA THR A 342 1.81 -10.62 19.46
C THR A 342 3.28 -10.40 19.22
N ILE A 343 3.85 -9.39 19.87
CA ILE A 343 5.28 -9.12 19.89
C ILE A 343 5.72 -9.07 21.36
N ASP A 344 6.63 -9.97 21.74
CA ASP A 344 7.19 -10.06 23.08
C ASP A 344 8.70 -9.79 23.00
N GLY A 345 9.17 -8.74 23.64
CA GLY A 345 10.57 -8.36 23.60
C GLY A 345 11.05 -7.68 24.87
N HIS A 346 12.36 -7.41 24.89
CA HIS A 346 13.04 -6.76 26.00
C HIS A 346 13.83 -5.55 25.50
N TYR A 347 13.69 -4.40 26.15
CA TYR A 347 14.42 -3.20 25.78
C TYR A 347 14.87 -2.43 27.03
N ARG A 348 16.19 -2.26 27.21
CA ARG A 348 16.81 -1.48 28.29
C ARG A 348 16.40 -1.88 29.71
N GLY A 349 16.26 -3.17 29.97
CA GLY A 349 15.90 -3.71 31.28
C GLY A 349 14.40 -3.83 31.52
N GLU A 350 13.57 -3.50 30.54
CA GLU A 350 12.10 -3.57 30.65
C GLU A 350 11.53 -4.48 29.56
N ASP A 351 10.60 -5.36 29.93
CA ASP A 351 9.86 -6.18 28.98
C ASP A 351 8.75 -5.36 28.33
N TYR A 352 8.49 -5.60 27.05
CA TYR A 352 7.37 -5.02 26.35
C TYR A 352 6.53 -6.09 25.65
N HIS A 353 5.24 -5.86 25.62
CA HIS A 353 4.25 -6.71 24.95
C HIS A 353 3.35 -5.86 24.07
N ILE A 354 3.23 -6.23 22.80
CA ILE A 354 2.34 -5.58 21.83
C ILE A 354 1.38 -6.63 21.30
N HIS A 355 0.10 -6.31 21.34
CA HIS A 355 -0.94 -7.19 20.85
C HIS A 355 -1.84 -6.47 19.85
N ARG A 356 -2.05 -7.12 18.70
CA ARG A 356 -2.99 -6.69 17.66
C ARG A 356 -3.98 -7.83 17.40
N PRO A 357 -5.21 -7.72 17.93
CA PRO A 357 -6.20 -8.80 17.80
C PRO A 357 -6.64 -8.99 16.34
N PRO A 358 -7.24 -10.14 15.97
CA PRO A 358 -7.69 -10.45 14.62
C PRO A 358 -8.53 -9.38 13.94
N LYS A 359 -9.45 -8.75 14.67
CA LYS A 359 -10.27 -7.62 14.18
C LYS A 359 -9.57 -6.27 14.22
N GLY A 360 -8.37 -6.20 14.76
CA GLY A 360 -7.62 -4.96 14.97
C GLY A 360 -6.77 -4.53 13.78
N MET A 361 -6.56 -5.43 12.81
CA MET A 361 -5.77 -5.17 11.62
C MET A 361 -6.46 -5.77 10.40
N ASN A 362 -6.89 -4.93 9.47
CA ASN A 362 -7.52 -5.35 8.23
C ASN A 362 -6.52 -5.70 7.12
N SER A 363 -5.26 -5.36 7.30
CA SER A 363 -4.14 -5.72 6.41
C SER A 363 -2.82 -5.54 7.15
N LEU A 364 -1.73 -6.04 6.56
CA LEU A 364 -0.36 -5.90 7.03
C LEU A 364 0.45 -5.11 6.00
N HIS A 365 1.22 -4.14 6.48
CA HIS A 365 2.19 -3.46 5.63
C HIS A 365 3.46 -4.29 5.51
N VAL A 366 3.90 -4.50 4.28
CA VAL A 366 5.15 -5.20 3.93
C VAL A 366 6.03 -4.29 3.10
N GLU A 367 7.33 -4.46 3.22
CA GLU A 367 8.34 -3.74 2.45
C GLU A 367 9.32 -4.74 1.83
N TYR A 368 9.51 -4.65 0.53
CA TYR A 368 10.51 -5.45 -0.18
C TYR A 368 11.81 -4.68 -0.31
N ASP A 369 12.94 -5.34 0.03
CA ASP A 369 14.28 -4.72 0.00
C ASP A 369 14.34 -3.40 0.77
N PHE A 370 13.74 -3.32 1.94
CA PHE A 370 13.70 -2.09 2.73
C PHE A 370 15.12 -1.66 3.15
N HIS A 371 15.68 -0.74 2.42
CA HIS A 371 17.12 -0.45 2.36
C HIS A 371 17.63 0.51 3.43
N ARG A 372 16.80 0.99 4.35
CA ARG A 372 17.25 1.95 5.38
C ARG A 372 18.17 1.35 6.41
N PHE A 373 18.07 0.04 6.66
CA PHE A 373 18.89 -0.69 7.62
C PHE A 373 19.52 -1.93 7.03
N ARG A 374 18.71 -2.72 6.30
CA ARG A 374 19.07 -3.96 5.65
C ARG A 374 18.45 -3.95 4.27
N LYS A 375 19.05 -4.61 3.32
CA LYS A 375 18.43 -4.83 2.00
C LYS A 375 17.58 -6.10 2.05
N GLU A 376 16.68 -6.19 3.03
CA GLU A 376 15.87 -7.37 3.33
C GLU A 376 14.40 -7.00 3.35
N ASN A 377 13.55 -7.99 3.12
CA ASN A 377 12.11 -7.83 3.23
C ASN A 377 11.72 -7.73 4.71
N CYS A 378 10.78 -6.86 5.03
CA CYS A 378 10.25 -6.73 6.37
C CYS A 378 8.75 -6.43 6.35
N PHE A 379 8.12 -6.53 7.51
CA PHE A 379 6.76 -6.06 7.72
C PHE A 379 6.70 -5.11 8.92
N ASP A 380 5.71 -4.24 8.98
CA ASP A 380 5.51 -3.39 10.13
C ASP A 380 4.13 -3.55 10.76
N ILE A 381 4.14 -3.49 12.08
CA ILE A 381 2.96 -3.48 12.93
C ILE A 381 2.89 -2.13 13.63
N SER A 382 1.82 -1.38 13.34
CA SER A 382 1.64 -0.06 13.91
C SER A 382 0.64 -0.08 15.07
N THR A 383 0.93 0.75 16.07
CA THR A 383 0.04 1.18 17.16
C THR A 383 -0.28 2.66 16.99
N GLU A 384 -1.07 3.27 17.87
CA GLU A 384 -1.35 4.72 17.80
C GLU A 384 -0.09 5.58 17.91
N ASN A 385 0.91 5.13 18.68
CA ASN A 385 2.08 5.92 19.02
C ASN A 385 3.38 5.43 18.37
N ASP A 386 3.42 4.21 17.83
CA ASP A 386 4.64 3.60 17.32
C ASP A 386 4.38 2.70 16.10
N SER A 387 5.42 2.43 15.33
CA SER A 387 5.45 1.44 14.25
C SER A 387 6.66 0.53 14.43
N PHE A 388 6.44 -0.77 14.47
CA PHE A 388 7.45 -1.79 14.73
C PHE A 388 7.80 -2.51 13.43
N TYR A 389 8.99 -2.25 12.91
CA TYR A 389 9.53 -2.89 11.70
C TYR A 389 10.20 -4.19 12.09
N CYS A 390 9.69 -5.30 11.61
CA CYS A 390 10.08 -6.66 11.96
C CYS A 390 10.78 -7.30 10.77
N TYR A 391 12.01 -7.77 10.99
CA TYR A 391 12.82 -8.50 10.01
C TYR A 391 12.79 -9.99 10.35
N PRO A 392 11.98 -10.80 9.66
CA PRO A 392 11.85 -12.22 9.96
C PRO A 392 13.10 -13.01 9.57
N THR A 393 13.29 -14.17 10.18
CA THR A 393 14.38 -15.09 9.85
C THR A 393 14.29 -15.58 8.40
N ASN A 394 13.07 -15.87 7.93
CA ASN A 394 12.80 -16.07 6.52
C ASN A 394 12.16 -14.79 5.91
N PRO A 395 12.90 -13.99 5.13
CA PRO A 395 12.38 -12.74 4.60
C PRO A 395 11.27 -12.92 3.55
N ASP A 396 11.09 -14.11 2.98
CA ASP A 396 10.08 -14.40 1.96
C ASP A 396 8.70 -14.69 2.56
N ILE A 397 8.58 -14.80 3.91
CA ILE A 397 7.32 -15.05 4.61
C ILE A 397 6.34 -13.86 4.56
N ILE A 398 6.80 -12.65 4.28
CA ILE A 398 6.03 -11.42 4.49
C ILE A 398 4.76 -11.36 3.65
N THR A 399 4.77 -11.87 2.41
CA THR A 399 3.57 -11.94 1.55
C THR A 399 2.54 -12.89 2.15
N LYS A 400 2.96 -14.05 2.65
CA LYS A 400 2.08 -15.00 3.34
C LYS A 400 1.48 -14.39 4.61
N LEU A 401 2.26 -13.64 5.39
CA LEU A 401 1.77 -12.93 6.59
C LEU A 401 0.72 -11.87 6.22
N ALA A 402 0.91 -11.15 5.11
CA ALA A 402 -0.08 -10.19 4.63
C ALA A 402 -1.39 -10.86 4.25
N PHE A 403 -1.35 -11.96 3.50
CA PHE A 403 -2.53 -12.77 3.19
C PHE A 403 -3.23 -13.26 4.46
N ALA A 404 -2.47 -13.86 5.37
CA ALA A 404 -3.04 -14.39 6.60
C ALA A 404 -3.72 -13.30 7.44
N THR A 405 -3.13 -12.11 7.53
CA THR A 405 -3.74 -10.98 8.25
C THR A 405 -5.09 -10.59 7.65
N GLU A 406 -5.15 -10.48 6.32
CA GLU A 406 -6.37 -10.10 5.60
C GLU A 406 -7.44 -11.19 5.71
N GLU A 407 -7.09 -12.46 5.53
CA GLU A 407 -8.03 -13.57 5.59
C GLU A 407 -8.55 -13.81 7.03
N ILE A 408 -7.68 -13.71 8.04
CA ILE A 408 -8.09 -13.75 9.45
C ILE A 408 -9.08 -12.63 9.77
N TYR A 409 -8.78 -11.39 9.32
CA TYR A 409 -9.70 -10.27 9.50
C TYR A 409 -11.06 -10.52 8.84
N LYS A 410 -11.09 -11.01 7.59
CA LYS A 410 -12.32 -11.33 6.87
C LYS A 410 -13.15 -12.40 7.60
N ILE A 411 -12.52 -13.50 8.03
CA ILE A 411 -13.18 -14.57 8.78
C ILE A 411 -13.83 -14.01 10.07
N HIS A 412 -13.08 -13.22 10.82
CA HIS A 412 -13.58 -12.67 12.10
C HIS A 412 -14.61 -11.55 11.94
N THR A 413 -14.73 -10.95 10.76
CA THR A 413 -15.71 -9.88 10.46
C THR A 413 -16.87 -10.36 9.61
N GLY A 414 -16.88 -11.64 9.20
CA GLY A 414 -17.95 -12.24 8.39
C GLY A 414 -17.93 -11.81 6.91
N LYS A 415 -16.74 -11.59 6.35
CA LYS A 415 -16.53 -11.14 4.96
C LYS A 415 -15.91 -12.21 4.09
#